data_9f20654c713bddedcbb84839a102c03f
#
_entry.id   9f20654c713bddedcbb84839a102c03f
#
_cell.length_a   1.000
_cell.length_b   1.000
_cell.length_c   1.000
_cell.angle_alpha   90.00
_cell.angle_beta   90.00
_cell.angle_gamma   90.00
#
_symmetry.space_group_name_H-M   'P 1'
#
loop_
_entity.id
_entity.type
_entity.pdbx_description
1 polymer ?
#
loop_
_entity_poly.entity_id
_entity_poly.type
_entity_poly.pdbx_seq_one_letter_code
_entity_poly.pdbx_strand_id
1 'polypeptide(L)'
;MATDLFSQTVYRPLAARMRPSTLDGFYGQQHLIGPGKPLREAIESGALHSMILWGPPGVGKTTLARIIAASADAHFESISAVLSGVKEIRASIAKATEQRDLRGRKTILFVDEVHRFNKSQQDAFLPFVEDGTVVFVGATTENPSFELNNALLSRCRVYVLKSLDIEQVKTVIGQALGDSQSGLGERRLELDEEALELLANAADGDARRALNLLEIATDLASESGDQLVINREVLEQVLVGDSRRFDKGGDYFYDQISALHKSVRGSSPDAALYWLCRMLDGGCDPIYIARRLVRMASEDIGNADPRALELAMTAWDVQERLGSPEGELALAQAVVYLAVAAKSNAVYRAFKATMADVRSLPSYEVPMHLRNAATSLMKELDYGKDYRYAHDEEGGYAAGESYLPDELAGKLYYQPTDRGLEQKIAEKLAYLRSLDAKQKGAQ
;
A
#
# COMPACT_ATOMS: atom_id res chain seq x y z
N MET A 1 10.34 -22.90 54.18
CA MET A 1 9.82 -22.23 52.96
C MET A 1 10.90 -22.37 51.89
N ALA A 2 10.71 -23.29 50.98
CA ALA A 2 11.65 -23.50 49.88
C ALA A 2 11.39 -22.40 48.84
N THR A 3 12.31 -21.49 48.73
CA THR A 3 12.36 -20.49 47.63
C THR A 3 12.62 -21.25 46.34
N ASP A 4 11.67 -21.16 45.42
CA ASP A 4 11.74 -21.75 44.11
C ASP A 4 12.88 -21.09 43.29
N LEU A 5 14.00 -21.80 43.22
CA LEU A 5 15.27 -21.37 42.61
C LEU A 5 15.21 -21.38 41.06
N PHE A 6 14.05 -21.66 40.45
CA PHE A 6 13.86 -21.81 39.00
C PHE A 6 12.79 -20.92 38.37
N SER A 7 12.32 -19.88 39.04
CA SER A 7 11.53 -18.86 38.35
C SER A 7 12.45 -18.00 37.45
N GLN A 8 12.88 -18.54 36.32
CA GLN A 8 13.42 -17.71 35.23
C GLN A 8 12.30 -16.76 34.79
N THR A 9 12.38 -15.51 35.21
CA THR A 9 11.54 -14.44 34.64
C THR A 9 11.84 -14.39 33.14
N VAL A 10 10.88 -14.87 32.34
CA VAL A 10 11.00 -14.82 30.90
C VAL A 10 11.20 -13.36 30.50
N TYR A 11 12.33 -13.06 29.88
CA TYR A 11 12.63 -11.71 29.39
C TYR A 11 11.49 -11.21 28.49
N ARG A 12 10.95 -10.06 28.81
CA ARG A 12 9.94 -9.37 28.00
C ARG A 12 10.47 -8.01 27.58
N PRO A 13 10.55 -7.71 26.24
CA PRO A 13 10.97 -6.41 25.75
C PRO A 13 10.17 -5.26 26.37
N LEU A 14 10.80 -4.10 26.57
CA LEU A 14 10.19 -2.91 27.16
C LEU A 14 8.87 -2.53 26.45
N ALA A 15 8.86 -2.53 25.15
CA ALA A 15 7.66 -2.26 24.33
C ALA A 15 6.49 -3.23 24.60
N ALA A 16 6.76 -4.45 25.03
CA ALA A 16 5.74 -5.41 25.40
C ALA A 16 5.25 -5.22 26.85
N ARG A 17 6.15 -4.81 27.76
CA ARG A 17 5.84 -4.54 29.17
C ARG A 17 5.03 -3.25 29.34
N MET A 18 5.39 -2.20 28.57
CA MET A 18 4.77 -0.87 28.59
C MET A 18 3.43 -0.80 27.81
N ARG A 19 2.93 -1.93 27.32
CA ARG A 19 1.66 -1.95 26.57
C ARG A 19 0.49 -1.57 27.48
N PRO A 20 -0.23 -0.46 27.20
CA PRO A 20 -1.35 -0.04 28.03
C PRO A 20 -2.49 -1.06 27.99
N SER A 21 -3.15 -1.22 29.14
CA SER A 21 -4.33 -2.09 29.32
C SER A 21 -5.66 -1.33 29.29
N THR A 22 -5.62 0.00 29.36
CA THR A 22 -6.79 0.88 29.38
C THR A 22 -6.64 2.02 28.37
N LEU A 23 -7.76 2.67 28.01
CA LEU A 23 -7.75 3.84 27.11
C LEU A 23 -6.99 5.03 27.70
N ASP A 24 -7.00 5.20 29.02
CA ASP A 24 -6.34 6.34 29.67
C ASP A 24 -4.80 6.28 29.57
N GLY A 25 -4.25 5.08 29.46
CA GLY A 25 -2.83 4.86 29.18
C GLY A 25 -2.49 4.81 27.69
N PHE A 26 -3.45 4.97 26.80
CA PHE A 26 -3.26 4.88 25.35
C PHE A 26 -3.05 6.27 24.75
N TYR A 27 -1.84 6.57 24.34
CA TYR A 27 -1.46 7.88 23.81
C TYR A 27 -1.70 7.99 22.31
N GLY A 28 -2.04 9.21 21.89
CA GLY A 28 -2.39 9.51 20.51
C GLY A 28 -3.82 9.14 20.15
N GLN A 29 -4.13 9.19 18.86
CA GLN A 29 -5.42 8.81 18.25
C GLN A 29 -6.65 9.55 18.80
N GLN A 30 -6.49 10.77 19.32
CA GLN A 30 -7.58 11.57 19.91
C GLN A 30 -8.75 11.80 18.94
N HIS A 31 -8.48 11.79 17.64
CA HIS A 31 -9.51 11.89 16.59
C HIS A 31 -10.43 10.66 16.53
N LEU A 32 -10.01 9.50 17.08
CA LEU A 32 -10.78 8.25 17.13
C LEU A 32 -11.34 7.96 18.51
N ILE A 33 -10.50 8.15 19.56
CA ILE A 33 -10.80 7.72 20.93
C ILE A 33 -10.84 8.87 21.94
N GLY A 34 -10.81 10.12 21.46
CA GLY A 34 -11.02 11.29 22.33
C GLY A 34 -12.44 11.30 22.93
N PRO A 35 -12.69 12.13 23.96
CA PRO A 35 -14.01 12.24 24.56
C PRO A 35 -15.10 12.54 23.53
N GLY A 36 -16.24 11.83 23.62
CA GLY A 36 -17.37 11.97 22.71
C GLY A 36 -17.16 11.39 21.31
N LYS A 37 -16.08 10.63 21.09
CA LYS A 37 -15.88 9.95 19.81
C LYS A 37 -16.62 8.62 19.74
N PRO A 38 -17.24 8.28 18.59
CA PRO A 38 -18.06 7.06 18.46
C PRO A 38 -17.30 5.77 18.80
N LEU A 39 -16.00 5.66 18.49
CA LEU A 39 -15.23 4.48 18.84
C LEU A 39 -15.02 4.39 20.36
N ARG A 40 -14.76 5.50 21.05
CA ARG A 40 -14.62 5.54 22.49
C ARG A 40 -15.93 5.11 23.17
N GLU A 41 -17.06 5.68 22.76
CA GLU A 41 -18.39 5.33 23.29
C GLU A 41 -18.71 3.83 23.06
N ALA A 42 -18.38 3.30 21.90
CA ALA A 42 -18.54 1.88 21.59
C ALA A 42 -17.69 0.98 22.50
N ILE A 43 -16.45 1.40 22.82
CA ILE A 43 -15.56 0.67 23.74
C ILE A 43 -16.12 0.73 25.16
N GLU A 44 -16.47 1.91 25.65
CA GLU A 44 -16.98 2.11 27.01
C GLU A 44 -18.34 1.44 27.26
N SER A 45 -19.21 1.38 26.25
CA SER A 45 -20.52 0.69 26.33
C SER A 45 -20.45 -0.81 26.03
N GLY A 46 -19.28 -1.35 25.61
CA GLY A 46 -19.15 -2.75 25.19
C GLY A 46 -19.91 -3.09 23.90
N ALA A 47 -20.30 -2.07 23.11
CA ALA A 47 -20.99 -2.23 21.83
C ALA A 47 -19.98 -2.56 20.72
N LEU A 48 -19.53 -3.81 20.69
CA LEU A 48 -18.53 -4.27 19.75
C LEU A 48 -19.08 -4.38 18.32
N HIS A 49 -18.31 -3.95 17.35
CA HIS A 49 -18.55 -4.15 15.92
C HIS A 49 -17.25 -4.53 15.20
N SER A 50 -17.39 -5.19 14.07
CA SER A 50 -16.22 -5.58 13.25
C SER A 50 -15.59 -4.36 12.62
N MET A 51 -14.22 -4.33 12.59
CA MET A 51 -13.47 -3.17 12.17
C MET A 51 -12.13 -3.52 11.53
N ILE A 52 -11.62 -2.58 10.76
CA ILE A 52 -10.25 -2.58 10.24
C ILE A 52 -9.51 -1.41 10.88
N LEU A 53 -8.40 -1.70 11.55
CA LEU A 53 -7.47 -0.71 12.09
C LEU A 53 -6.35 -0.50 11.08
N TRP A 54 -6.40 0.60 10.34
CA TRP A 54 -5.43 0.94 9.31
C TRP A 54 -4.49 2.05 9.78
N GLY A 55 -3.20 1.90 9.58
CA GLY A 55 -2.20 2.92 9.88
C GLY A 55 -0.80 2.35 10.02
N PRO A 56 0.23 3.22 10.18
CA PRO A 56 1.63 2.84 10.21
C PRO A 56 1.97 1.88 11.37
N PRO A 57 3.14 1.23 11.37
CA PRO A 57 3.57 0.38 12.47
C PRO A 57 3.73 1.18 13.77
N GLY A 58 3.66 0.49 14.91
CA GLY A 58 3.91 1.06 16.23
C GLY A 58 2.88 2.05 16.78
N VAL A 59 1.82 2.41 16.04
CA VAL A 59 0.76 3.36 16.46
C VAL A 59 -0.29 2.77 17.39
N GLY A 60 -0.16 1.49 17.79
CA GLY A 60 -1.00 0.87 18.79
C GLY A 60 -2.17 0.03 18.27
N LYS A 61 -2.24 -0.38 17.00
CA LYS A 61 -3.33 -1.21 16.43
C LYS A 61 -3.66 -2.44 17.29
N THR A 62 -2.66 -3.28 17.57
CA THR A 62 -2.80 -4.48 18.40
C THR A 62 -3.16 -4.14 19.86
N THR A 63 -2.65 -3.04 20.37
CA THR A 63 -2.93 -2.57 21.74
C THR A 63 -4.38 -2.12 21.85
N LEU A 64 -4.87 -1.33 20.90
CA LEU A 64 -6.26 -0.87 20.86
C LEU A 64 -7.23 -2.06 20.77
N ALA A 65 -6.94 -3.06 19.92
CA ALA A 65 -7.75 -4.27 19.83
C ALA A 65 -7.84 -5.04 21.17
N ARG A 66 -6.74 -5.10 21.93
CA ARG A 66 -6.72 -5.73 23.27
C ARG A 66 -7.53 -4.93 24.30
N ILE A 67 -7.41 -3.61 24.28
CA ILE A 67 -8.20 -2.72 25.16
C ILE A 67 -9.69 -2.90 24.87
N ILE A 68 -10.08 -2.94 23.59
CA ILE A 68 -11.46 -3.18 23.15
C ILE A 68 -11.97 -4.52 23.72
N ALA A 69 -11.17 -5.58 23.60
CA ALA A 69 -11.57 -6.89 24.13
C ALA A 69 -11.72 -6.90 25.65
N ALA A 70 -10.79 -6.27 26.37
CA ALA A 70 -10.83 -6.19 27.83
C ALA A 70 -12.04 -5.37 28.32
N SER A 71 -12.33 -4.24 27.67
CA SER A 71 -13.46 -3.37 28.03
C SER A 71 -14.82 -4.05 27.86
N ALA A 72 -14.94 -4.96 26.90
CA ALA A 72 -16.19 -5.69 26.64
C ALA A 72 -16.25 -7.08 27.27
N ASP A 73 -15.32 -7.45 28.13
CA ASP A 73 -15.15 -8.82 28.65
C ASP A 73 -15.19 -9.91 27.58
N ALA A 74 -14.65 -9.61 26.38
CA ALA A 74 -14.63 -10.53 25.26
C ALA A 74 -13.37 -11.42 25.30
N HIS A 75 -13.52 -12.64 24.78
CA HIS A 75 -12.35 -13.50 24.54
C HIS A 75 -11.52 -12.90 23.39
N PHE A 76 -10.20 -12.82 23.56
CA PHE A 76 -9.28 -12.29 22.56
C PHE A 76 -8.50 -13.42 21.89
N GLU A 77 -8.81 -13.69 20.64
CA GLU A 77 -8.07 -14.65 19.81
C GLU A 77 -7.27 -13.89 18.76
N SER A 78 -6.00 -14.22 18.58
CA SER A 78 -5.09 -13.49 17.67
C SER A 78 -4.49 -14.42 16.63
N ILE A 79 -4.57 -14.01 15.37
CA ILE A 79 -3.99 -14.69 14.21
C ILE A 79 -3.00 -13.72 13.54
N SER A 80 -1.81 -14.20 13.17
CA SER A 80 -0.88 -13.47 12.31
C SER A 80 -1.05 -13.96 10.87
N ALA A 81 -1.44 -13.09 9.95
CA ALA A 81 -1.59 -13.46 8.54
C ALA A 81 -0.26 -13.86 7.87
N VAL A 82 0.88 -13.48 8.47
CA VAL A 82 2.21 -13.88 7.99
C VAL A 82 2.51 -15.36 8.27
N LEU A 83 2.02 -15.89 9.40
CA LEU A 83 2.38 -17.22 9.90
C LEU A 83 1.25 -18.24 9.79
N SER A 84 0.03 -17.80 9.45
CA SER A 84 -1.18 -18.61 9.56
C SER A 84 -1.81 -18.89 8.20
N GLY A 85 -2.36 -20.10 8.07
CA GLY A 85 -3.13 -20.52 6.91
C GLY A 85 -4.60 -20.81 7.25
N VAL A 86 -5.32 -21.45 6.34
CA VAL A 86 -6.74 -21.82 6.51
C VAL A 86 -6.97 -22.70 7.73
N LYS A 87 -5.99 -23.53 8.10
CA LYS A 87 -6.09 -24.43 9.26
C LYS A 87 -6.16 -23.66 10.57
N GLU A 88 -5.30 -22.65 10.74
CA GLU A 88 -5.24 -21.79 11.91
C GLU A 88 -6.50 -20.92 12.01
N ILE A 89 -7.01 -20.41 10.88
CA ILE A 89 -8.29 -19.68 10.81
C ILE A 89 -9.42 -20.55 11.35
N ARG A 90 -9.55 -21.80 10.87
CA ARG A 90 -10.59 -22.74 11.34
C ARG A 90 -10.45 -23.07 12.82
N ALA A 91 -9.22 -23.24 13.31
CA ALA A 91 -8.97 -23.52 14.72
C ALA A 91 -9.42 -22.37 15.62
N SER A 92 -9.12 -21.13 15.23
CA SER A 92 -9.54 -19.93 15.98
C SER A 92 -11.06 -19.72 15.95
N ILE A 93 -11.69 -20.01 14.83
CA ILE A 93 -13.15 -19.99 14.72
C ILE A 93 -13.81 -21.06 15.61
N ALA A 94 -13.25 -22.29 15.63
CA ALA A 94 -13.76 -23.34 16.51
C ALA A 94 -13.69 -22.93 17.98
N LYS A 95 -12.59 -22.32 18.42
CA LYS A 95 -12.48 -21.74 19.79
C LYS A 95 -13.52 -20.65 20.03
N ALA A 96 -13.74 -19.75 19.06
CA ALA A 96 -14.75 -18.71 19.19
C ALA A 96 -16.17 -19.29 19.34
N THR A 97 -16.50 -20.32 18.57
CA THR A 97 -17.76 -21.05 18.69
C THR A 97 -17.89 -21.68 20.07
N GLU A 98 -16.84 -22.33 20.56
CA GLU A 98 -16.83 -22.90 21.92
C GLU A 98 -17.03 -21.84 23.00
N GLN A 99 -16.39 -20.66 22.91
CA GLN A 99 -16.58 -19.58 23.86
C GLN A 99 -18.02 -19.05 23.86
N ARG A 100 -18.62 -18.91 22.67
CA ARG A 100 -20.01 -18.51 22.51
C ARG A 100 -20.97 -19.54 23.12
N ASP A 101 -20.82 -20.81 22.75
CA ASP A 101 -21.80 -21.86 23.04
C ASP A 101 -21.70 -22.34 24.50
N LEU A 102 -20.49 -22.42 25.07
CA LEU A 102 -20.30 -22.90 26.45
C LEU A 102 -20.30 -21.79 27.50
N ARG A 103 -19.88 -20.56 27.12
CA ARG A 103 -19.69 -19.47 28.10
C ARG A 103 -20.52 -18.22 27.82
N GLY A 104 -21.27 -18.18 26.71
CA GLY A 104 -22.02 -17.00 26.29
C GLY A 104 -21.13 -15.77 26.02
N ARG A 105 -19.82 -15.98 25.82
CA ARG A 105 -18.82 -14.91 25.73
C ARG A 105 -18.53 -14.60 24.27
N LYS A 106 -18.57 -13.31 23.90
CA LYS A 106 -18.18 -12.84 22.57
C LYS A 106 -16.67 -13.06 22.37
N THR A 107 -16.26 -13.30 21.12
CA THR A 107 -14.85 -13.41 20.75
C THR A 107 -14.48 -12.29 19.80
N ILE A 108 -13.43 -11.54 20.15
CA ILE A 108 -12.71 -10.67 19.20
C ILE A 108 -11.67 -11.53 18.52
N LEU A 109 -11.81 -11.68 17.21
CA LEU A 109 -10.80 -12.30 16.36
C LEU A 109 -9.92 -11.19 15.76
N PHE A 110 -8.74 -11.02 16.33
CA PHE A 110 -7.75 -10.07 15.85
C PHE A 110 -6.86 -10.72 14.79
N VAL A 111 -6.82 -10.12 13.60
CA VAL A 111 -5.98 -10.58 12.49
C VAL A 111 -4.92 -9.52 12.21
N ASP A 112 -3.67 -9.81 12.57
CA ASP A 112 -2.55 -8.93 12.30
C ASP A 112 -2.06 -9.08 10.86
N GLU A 113 -1.74 -7.95 10.20
CA GLU A 113 -1.33 -7.86 8.81
C GLU A 113 -2.32 -8.54 7.84
N VAL A 114 -3.62 -8.26 8.02
CA VAL A 114 -4.72 -8.92 7.29
C VAL A 114 -4.60 -8.84 5.77
N HIS A 115 -3.90 -7.84 5.23
CA HIS A 115 -3.61 -7.68 3.79
C HIS A 115 -2.77 -8.82 3.20
N ARG A 116 -2.06 -9.59 4.03
CA ARG A 116 -1.27 -10.75 3.58
C ARG A 116 -2.09 -12.01 3.33
N PHE A 117 -3.34 -12.03 3.76
CA PHE A 117 -4.26 -13.09 3.39
C PHE A 117 -4.76 -12.92 1.96
N ASN A 118 -4.74 -14.01 1.19
CA ASN A 118 -5.38 -14.03 -0.13
C ASN A 118 -6.92 -13.96 -0.01
N LYS A 119 -7.60 -13.71 -1.14
CA LYS A 119 -9.06 -13.54 -1.19
C LYS A 119 -9.82 -14.71 -0.56
N SER A 120 -9.42 -15.95 -0.84
CA SER A 120 -10.06 -17.16 -0.26
C SER A 120 -9.91 -17.23 1.26
N GLN A 121 -8.78 -16.77 1.81
CA GLN A 121 -8.55 -16.72 3.24
C GLN A 121 -9.38 -15.60 3.89
N GLN A 122 -9.50 -14.45 3.23
CA GLN A 122 -10.38 -13.36 3.68
C GLN A 122 -11.85 -13.78 3.65
N ASP A 123 -12.30 -14.50 2.62
CA ASP A 123 -13.66 -15.03 2.51
C ASP A 123 -13.99 -16.04 3.61
N ALA A 124 -13.00 -16.76 4.13
CA ALA A 124 -13.21 -17.75 5.18
C ALA A 124 -13.74 -17.15 6.51
N PHE A 125 -13.59 -15.85 6.74
CA PHE A 125 -14.12 -15.17 7.92
C PHE A 125 -15.59 -14.75 7.77
N LEU A 126 -16.06 -14.54 6.53
CA LEU A 126 -17.34 -13.88 6.26
C LEU A 126 -18.55 -14.53 6.95
N PRO A 127 -18.76 -15.85 6.90
CA PRO A 127 -19.90 -16.48 7.55
C PRO A 127 -19.95 -16.20 9.07
N PHE A 128 -18.80 -16.17 9.72
CA PHE A 128 -18.67 -16.03 11.17
C PHE A 128 -18.70 -14.58 11.65
N VAL A 129 -18.42 -13.64 10.74
CA VAL A 129 -18.65 -12.20 10.96
C VAL A 129 -20.14 -11.89 10.79
N GLU A 130 -20.80 -12.51 9.81
CA GLU A 130 -22.22 -12.31 9.53
C GLU A 130 -23.13 -12.87 10.63
N ASP A 131 -22.82 -14.05 11.13
CA ASP A 131 -23.62 -14.70 12.19
C ASP A 131 -23.25 -14.22 13.61
N GLY A 132 -22.27 -13.32 13.72
CA GLY A 132 -21.80 -12.76 14.98
C GLY A 132 -21.01 -13.70 15.89
N THR A 133 -20.56 -14.85 15.36
CA THR A 133 -19.69 -15.79 16.09
C THR A 133 -18.39 -15.10 16.51
N VAL A 134 -17.86 -14.21 15.64
CA VAL A 134 -16.70 -13.39 15.94
C VAL A 134 -16.98 -11.91 15.64
N VAL A 135 -16.39 -11.05 16.45
CA VAL A 135 -16.17 -9.65 16.11
C VAL A 135 -14.80 -9.56 15.45
N PHE A 136 -14.78 -9.29 14.17
CA PHE A 136 -13.54 -9.24 13.40
C PHE A 136 -12.81 -7.90 13.60
N VAL A 137 -11.53 -7.96 13.96
CA VAL A 137 -10.66 -6.78 14.06
C VAL A 137 -9.42 -7.03 13.22
N GLY A 138 -9.40 -6.54 11.99
CA GLY A 138 -8.24 -6.61 11.12
C GLY A 138 -7.28 -5.45 11.37
N ALA A 139 -5.98 -5.72 11.46
CA ALA A 139 -4.94 -4.70 11.48
C ALA A 139 -4.15 -4.74 10.17
N THR A 140 -3.86 -3.57 9.60
CA THR A 140 -3.07 -3.45 8.37
C THR A 140 -2.28 -2.15 8.35
N THR A 141 -1.11 -2.20 7.71
CA THR A 141 -0.33 -1.02 7.33
C THR A 141 -0.63 -0.57 5.91
N GLU A 142 -1.28 -1.41 5.10
CA GLU A 142 -1.60 -1.13 3.71
C GLU A 142 -3.04 -0.65 3.52
N ASN A 143 -3.27 0.13 2.46
CA ASN A 143 -4.61 0.70 2.22
C ASN A 143 -5.63 -0.42 1.99
N PRO A 144 -6.61 -0.57 2.90
CA PRO A 144 -7.58 -1.66 2.86
C PRO A 144 -8.42 -1.68 1.59
N SER A 145 -8.62 -0.54 0.92
CA SER A 145 -9.40 -0.47 -0.32
C SER A 145 -8.73 -1.17 -1.50
N PHE A 146 -7.43 -1.40 -1.45
CA PHE A 146 -6.69 -2.11 -2.49
C PHE A 146 -6.43 -3.57 -2.15
N GLU A 147 -6.27 -3.87 -0.86
CA GLU A 147 -5.76 -5.16 -0.39
C GLU A 147 -6.87 -6.08 0.14
N LEU A 148 -7.96 -5.52 0.64
CA LEU A 148 -9.06 -6.32 1.17
C LEU A 148 -10.20 -6.47 0.18
N ASN A 149 -10.88 -7.60 0.26
CA ASN A 149 -12.04 -7.82 -0.60
C ASN A 149 -13.25 -6.96 -0.15
N ASN A 150 -14.10 -6.61 -1.12
CA ASN A 150 -15.25 -5.75 -0.87
C ASN A 150 -16.27 -6.38 0.09
N ALA A 151 -16.34 -7.72 0.14
CA ALA A 151 -17.25 -8.42 1.03
C ALA A 151 -16.87 -8.25 2.49
N LEU A 152 -15.58 -8.29 2.81
CA LEU A 152 -15.09 -8.03 4.17
C LEU A 152 -15.21 -6.53 4.53
N LEU A 153 -14.83 -5.64 3.60
CA LEU A 153 -14.92 -4.19 3.81
C LEU A 153 -16.36 -3.71 4.07
N SER A 154 -17.35 -4.29 3.39
CA SER A 154 -18.76 -3.91 3.58
C SER A 154 -19.32 -4.28 4.96
N ARG A 155 -18.61 -5.15 5.71
CA ARG A 155 -19.00 -5.63 7.05
C ARG A 155 -18.16 -5.05 8.18
N CYS A 156 -17.13 -4.31 7.83
CA CYS A 156 -16.17 -3.74 8.79
C CYS A 156 -16.14 -2.21 8.67
N ARG A 157 -16.07 -1.54 9.80
CA ARG A 157 -15.80 -0.10 9.82
C ARG A 157 -14.29 0.14 9.80
N VAL A 158 -13.81 0.98 8.88
CA VAL A 158 -12.38 1.33 8.79
C VAL A 158 -12.08 2.49 9.73
N TYR A 159 -11.07 2.32 10.58
CA TYR A 159 -10.52 3.34 11.46
C TYR A 159 -9.07 3.61 11.08
N VAL A 160 -8.77 4.86 10.75
CA VAL A 160 -7.43 5.29 10.33
C VAL A 160 -6.66 5.78 11.55
N LEU A 161 -5.60 5.04 11.92
CA LEU A 161 -4.67 5.45 12.97
C LEU A 161 -3.54 6.25 12.34
N LYS A 162 -3.12 7.31 13.01
CA LYS A 162 -2.04 8.20 12.57
C LYS A 162 -0.75 7.92 13.34
N SER A 163 0.40 8.25 12.73
CA SER A 163 1.67 8.31 13.45
C SER A 163 1.55 9.20 14.68
N LEU A 164 2.27 8.85 15.74
CA LEU A 164 2.35 9.71 16.92
C LEU A 164 3.18 10.96 16.57
N ASP A 165 2.78 12.10 17.10
CA ASP A 165 3.64 13.30 17.04
C ASP A 165 4.80 13.18 18.04
N ILE A 166 5.79 14.08 17.90
CA ILE A 166 7.00 14.05 18.72
C ILE A 166 6.67 14.16 20.21
N GLU A 167 5.70 14.99 20.61
CA GLU A 167 5.32 15.18 22.00
C GLU A 167 4.62 13.94 22.59
N GLN A 168 3.83 13.25 21.77
CA GLN A 168 3.21 11.97 22.15
C GLN A 168 4.29 10.88 22.33
N VAL A 169 5.30 10.82 21.46
CA VAL A 169 6.42 9.89 21.60
C VAL A 169 7.23 10.22 22.85
N LYS A 170 7.56 11.50 23.12
CA LYS A 170 8.22 11.94 24.36
C LYS A 170 7.42 11.53 25.62
N THR A 171 6.09 11.65 25.55
CA THR A 171 5.22 11.21 26.65
C THR A 171 5.32 9.70 26.90
N VAL A 172 5.34 8.88 25.86
CA VAL A 172 5.51 7.41 25.96
C VAL A 172 6.88 7.08 26.57
N ILE A 173 7.95 7.76 26.15
CA ILE A 173 9.30 7.60 26.69
C ILE A 173 9.33 8.00 28.17
N GLY A 174 8.77 9.16 28.51
CA GLY A 174 8.71 9.66 29.89
C GLY A 174 7.98 8.71 30.83
N GLN A 175 6.89 8.09 30.36
CA GLN A 175 6.21 7.05 31.13
C GLN A 175 7.07 5.81 31.33
N ALA A 176 7.79 5.36 30.32
CA ALA A 176 8.67 4.21 30.44
C ALA A 176 9.80 4.47 31.44
N LEU A 177 10.30 5.70 31.53
CA LEU A 177 11.30 6.11 32.50
C LEU A 177 10.74 6.20 33.95
N GLY A 178 9.45 6.61 34.08
CA GLY A 178 8.83 6.79 35.39
C GLY A 178 8.16 5.56 35.99
N ASP A 179 7.79 4.58 35.17
CA ASP A 179 7.08 3.38 35.61
C ASP A 179 8.07 2.36 36.26
N SER A 180 7.93 2.16 37.56
CA SER A 180 8.77 1.20 38.34
C SER A 180 8.32 -0.26 38.16
N GLN A 181 7.08 -0.54 37.75
CA GLN A 181 6.58 -1.91 37.60
C GLN A 181 6.84 -2.50 36.23
N SER A 182 6.50 -1.77 35.18
CA SER A 182 6.56 -2.21 33.78
C SER A 182 7.69 -1.54 33.01
N GLY A 183 8.14 -0.39 33.44
CA GLY A 183 9.14 0.44 32.80
C GLY A 183 10.56 0.27 33.30
N LEU A 184 11.24 1.40 33.39
CA LEU A 184 12.65 1.54 33.77
C LEU A 184 12.81 2.35 35.05
N GLY A 185 11.73 2.69 35.77
CA GLY A 185 11.74 3.58 36.95
C GLY A 185 12.58 3.09 38.13
N GLU A 186 12.88 1.78 38.20
CA GLU A 186 13.81 1.25 39.22
C GLU A 186 15.29 1.51 38.88
N ARG A 187 15.61 1.81 37.63
CA ARG A 187 16.97 1.99 37.11
C ARG A 187 17.36 3.47 37.15
N ARG A 188 17.34 4.21 38.12
CA ARG A 188 17.80 5.61 38.25
C ARG A 188 18.41 6.21 36.95
N LEU A 189 17.59 6.22 35.88
CA LEU A 189 17.99 6.65 34.55
C LEU A 189 17.75 8.14 34.40
N GLU A 190 18.75 8.87 33.94
CA GLU A 190 18.63 10.26 33.47
C GLU A 190 18.78 10.31 31.96
N LEU A 191 17.80 10.87 31.30
CA LEU A 191 17.79 11.12 29.85
C LEU A 191 17.79 12.63 29.66
N ASP A 192 18.85 13.19 29.07
CA ASP A 192 18.89 14.62 28.80
C ASP A 192 17.89 15.04 27.72
N GLU A 193 17.57 16.33 27.65
CA GLU A 193 16.52 16.82 26.76
C GLU A 193 16.92 16.69 25.27
N GLU A 194 18.21 16.85 24.95
CA GLU A 194 18.72 16.67 23.59
C GLU A 194 18.63 15.20 23.15
N ALA A 195 18.96 14.29 24.05
CA ALA A 195 18.84 12.86 23.82
C ALA A 195 17.35 12.45 23.67
N LEU A 196 16.47 12.97 24.53
CA LEU A 196 15.03 12.72 24.41
C LEU A 196 14.48 13.17 23.05
N GLU A 197 14.89 14.34 22.59
CA GLU A 197 14.46 14.87 21.31
C GLU A 197 15.01 14.06 20.13
N LEU A 198 16.30 13.68 20.21
CA LEU A 198 16.93 12.82 19.20
C LEU A 198 16.24 11.46 19.11
N LEU A 199 15.94 10.83 20.24
CA LEU A 199 15.26 9.55 20.32
C LEU A 199 13.83 9.64 19.79
N ALA A 200 13.08 10.69 20.16
CA ALA A 200 11.71 10.89 19.69
C ALA A 200 11.66 11.12 18.16
N ASN A 201 12.61 11.87 17.62
CA ASN A 201 12.75 12.07 16.17
C ASN A 201 13.14 10.78 15.44
N ALA A 202 14.05 10.00 16.01
CA ALA A 202 14.48 8.72 15.42
C ALA A 202 13.37 7.66 15.41
N ALA A 203 12.46 7.73 16.38
CA ALA A 203 11.30 6.83 16.45
C ALA A 203 10.28 7.04 15.33
N ASP A 204 10.25 8.23 14.71
CA ASP A 204 9.41 8.57 13.54
C ASP A 204 7.91 8.22 13.76
N GLY A 205 7.39 8.55 14.95
CA GLY A 205 6.00 8.30 15.31
C GLY A 205 5.62 6.86 15.67
N ASP A 206 6.60 5.97 15.78
CA ASP A 206 6.43 4.57 16.19
C ASP A 206 6.80 4.39 17.67
N ALA A 207 5.79 4.20 18.55
CA ALA A 207 6.01 3.99 19.98
C ALA A 207 6.81 2.72 20.30
N ARG A 208 6.65 1.65 19.51
CA ARG A 208 7.41 0.40 19.70
C ARG A 208 8.90 0.64 19.44
N ARG A 209 9.20 1.37 18.36
CA ARG A 209 10.58 1.74 17.99
C ARG A 209 11.19 2.64 19.06
N ALA A 210 10.43 3.66 19.54
CA ALA A 210 10.89 4.52 20.63
C ALA A 210 11.31 3.72 21.88
N LEU A 211 10.47 2.79 22.31
CA LEU A 211 10.72 1.95 23.48
C LEU A 211 11.87 0.95 23.26
N ASN A 212 12.01 0.40 22.06
CA ASN A 212 13.14 -0.48 21.73
C ASN A 212 14.46 0.30 21.71
N LEU A 213 14.50 1.49 21.11
CA LEU A 213 15.69 2.35 21.11
C LEU A 213 16.07 2.77 22.53
N LEU A 214 15.07 3.13 23.35
CA LEU A 214 15.28 3.44 24.75
C LEU A 214 15.86 2.25 25.53
N GLU A 215 15.35 1.04 25.31
CA GLU A 215 15.85 -0.18 25.96
C GLU A 215 17.31 -0.45 25.59
N ILE A 216 17.67 -0.34 24.30
CA ILE A 216 19.06 -0.49 23.82
C ILE A 216 19.95 0.62 24.40
N ALA A 217 19.48 1.89 24.42
CA ALA A 217 20.23 3.00 24.98
C ALA A 217 20.48 2.82 26.49
N THR A 218 19.55 2.21 27.21
CA THR A 218 19.70 1.88 28.62
C THR A 218 20.83 0.87 28.89
N ASP A 219 20.99 -0.09 27.98
CA ASP A 219 22.06 -1.10 28.10
C ASP A 219 23.46 -0.52 27.75
N LEU A 220 23.50 0.61 27.01
CA LEU A 220 24.72 1.34 26.63
C LEU A 220 24.96 2.60 27.49
N ALA A 221 24.07 2.88 28.44
CA ALA A 221 24.12 4.09 29.26
C ALA A 221 25.45 4.17 30.06
N SER A 222 25.97 5.37 30.18
CA SER A 222 27.19 5.64 30.93
C SER A 222 26.91 5.75 32.44
N GLU A 223 27.73 5.16 33.29
CA GLU A 223 27.64 5.32 34.74
C GLU A 223 28.16 6.71 35.15
N SER A 224 27.32 7.47 35.82
CA SER A 224 27.67 8.75 36.44
C SER A 224 27.26 8.74 37.93
N GLY A 225 28.18 8.37 38.80
CA GLY A 225 27.87 8.17 40.22
C GLY A 225 26.89 7.03 40.44
N ASP A 226 25.74 7.33 41.04
CA ASP A 226 24.66 6.37 41.35
C ASP A 226 23.54 6.35 40.28
N GLN A 227 23.77 7.02 39.15
CA GLN A 227 22.80 7.16 38.06
C GLN A 227 23.39 6.68 36.73
N LEU A 228 22.50 6.14 35.87
CA LEU A 228 22.80 5.84 34.47
C LEU A 228 22.37 7.02 33.63
N VAL A 229 23.26 7.57 32.82
CA VAL A 229 22.99 8.73 31.96
C VAL A 229 22.95 8.30 30.50
N ILE A 230 21.83 8.59 29.83
CA ILE A 230 21.68 8.47 28.41
C ILE A 230 21.80 9.89 27.81
N ASN A 231 22.97 10.20 27.28
CA ASN A 231 23.23 11.44 26.58
C ASN A 231 23.15 11.27 25.06
N ARG A 232 23.34 12.36 24.34
CA ARG A 232 23.34 12.38 22.89
C ARG A 232 24.36 11.40 22.27
N GLU A 233 25.56 11.26 22.85
CA GLU A 233 26.62 10.40 22.32
C GLU A 233 26.22 8.93 22.37
N VAL A 234 25.58 8.50 23.47
CA VAL A 234 25.02 7.14 23.60
C VAL A 234 23.97 6.88 22.52
N LEU A 235 23.06 7.84 22.30
CA LEU A 235 22.02 7.67 21.26
C LEU A 235 22.59 7.66 19.86
N GLU A 236 23.59 8.49 19.55
CA GLU A 236 24.27 8.46 18.26
C GLU A 236 24.87 7.06 17.98
N GLN A 237 25.45 6.40 18.99
CA GLN A 237 25.92 5.02 18.84
C GLN A 237 24.80 4.02 18.58
N VAL A 238 23.67 4.16 19.26
CA VAL A 238 22.47 3.32 19.03
C VAL A 238 21.93 3.49 17.62
N LEU A 239 21.96 4.72 17.09
CA LEU A 239 21.37 5.07 15.80
C LEU A 239 22.27 4.77 14.61
N VAL A 240 23.59 4.64 14.78
CA VAL A 240 24.54 4.29 13.69
C VAL A 240 24.22 2.95 13.01
N GLY A 241 23.57 2.03 13.72
CA GLY A 241 23.13 0.74 13.16
C GLY A 241 21.68 0.70 12.68
N ASP A 242 20.92 1.77 12.90
CA ASP A 242 19.48 1.79 12.64
C ASP A 242 19.17 2.63 11.38
N SER A 243 19.32 2.00 10.20
CA SER A 243 18.82 2.61 8.97
C SER A 243 17.32 2.94 9.16
N ARG A 244 16.94 4.20 8.87
CA ARG A 244 15.54 4.63 8.91
C ARG A 244 14.68 3.64 8.14
N ARG A 245 13.97 2.79 8.87
CA ARG A 245 13.15 1.75 8.24
C ARG A 245 11.98 2.40 7.54
N PHE A 246 11.96 2.23 6.25
CA PHE A 246 10.83 2.58 5.41
C PHE A 246 9.64 1.70 5.79
N ASP A 247 8.50 2.31 6.12
CA ASP A 247 7.25 1.59 6.34
C ASP A 247 6.75 1.06 4.98
N LYS A 248 6.99 -0.23 4.72
CA LYS A 248 6.51 -0.88 3.50
C LYS A 248 4.99 -0.96 3.55
N GLY A 249 4.30 0.04 2.97
CA GLY A 249 2.86 0.02 2.77
C GLY A 249 2.03 1.04 3.56
N GLY A 250 2.63 1.93 4.37
CA GLY A 250 1.92 3.03 5.05
C GLY A 250 1.61 4.22 4.12
N ASP A 251 0.75 5.15 4.57
CA ASP A 251 0.38 6.36 3.83
C ASP A 251 1.59 7.16 3.37
N TYR A 252 2.65 7.21 4.17
CA TYR A 252 3.90 7.89 3.87
C TYR A 252 4.61 7.31 2.63
N PHE A 253 4.54 5.99 2.44
CA PHE A 253 5.04 5.32 1.25
C PHE A 253 4.26 5.73 0.00
N TYR A 254 2.91 5.74 0.09
CA TYR A 254 2.06 6.15 -1.02
C TYR A 254 2.25 7.64 -1.37
N ASP A 255 2.51 8.49 -0.37
CA ASP A 255 2.80 9.90 -0.59
C ASP A 255 4.13 10.09 -1.33
N GLN A 256 5.18 9.36 -0.96
CA GLN A 256 6.49 9.46 -1.62
C GLN A 256 6.46 8.96 -3.05
N ILE A 257 5.86 7.78 -3.30
CA ILE A 257 5.72 7.26 -4.68
C ILE A 257 4.81 8.17 -5.52
N SER A 258 3.79 8.77 -4.92
CA SER A 258 2.94 9.76 -5.57
C SER A 258 3.70 11.04 -5.89
N ALA A 259 4.58 11.49 -5.00
CA ALA A 259 5.45 12.64 -5.21
C ALA A 259 6.48 12.37 -6.33
N LEU A 260 7.11 11.19 -6.34
CA LEU A 260 7.97 10.75 -7.44
C LEU A 260 7.22 10.79 -8.78
N HIS A 261 6.05 10.16 -8.84
CA HIS A 261 5.24 10.11 -10.06
C HIS A 261 4.83 11.51 -10.54
N LYS A 262 4.39 12.38 -9.64
CA LYS A 262 4.02 13.77 -9.97
C LYS A 262 5.22 14.60 -10.41
N SER A 263 6.40 14.37 -9.84
CA SER A 263 7.65 15.03 -10.24
C SER A 263 8.06 14.63 -11.65
N VAL A 264 7.98 13.34 -12.01
CA VAL A 264 8.18 12.85 -13.38
C VAL A 264 7.17 13.47 -14.34
N ARG A 265 5.88 13.43 -14.01
CA ARG A 265 4.80 14.03 -14.80
C ARG A 265 4.98 15.54 -14.98
N GLY A 266 5.42 16.23 -13.94
CA GLY A 266 5.67 17.67 -13.91
C GLY A 266 7.01 18.09 -14.53
N SER A 267 7.78 17.16 -15.10
CA SER A 267 9.07 17.42 -15.73
C SER A 267 10.11 18.06 -14.80
N SER A 268 10.16 17.60 -13.54
CA SER A 268 11.14 18.04 -12.53
C SER A 268 12.12 16.89 -12.21
N PRO A 269 13.26 16.81 -12.92
CA PRO A 269 14.22 15.72 -12.73
C PRO A 269 14.86 15.72 -11.34
N ASP A 270 15.17 16.89 -10.78
CA ASP A 270 15.78 17.00 -9.45
C ASP A 270 14.85 16.54 -8.35
N ALA A 271 13.56 16.95 -8.41
CA ALA A 271 12.57 16.48 -7.46
C ALA A 271 12.28 14.97 -7.61
N ALA A 272 12.25 14.46 -8.85
CA ALA A 272 12.06 13.04 -9.11
C ALA A 272 13.22 12.22 -8.55
N LEU A 273 14.48 12.68 -8.76
CA LEU A 273 15.68 12.04 -8.22
C LEU A 273 15.69 12.08 -6.68
N TYR A 274 15.32 13.22 -6.09
CA TYR A 274 15.22 13.35 -4.63
C TYR A 274 14.25 12.31 -4.03
N TRP A 275 13.04 12.20 -4.59
CA TRP A 275 12.05 11.25 -4.09
C TRP A 275 12.47 9.79 -4.32
N LEU A 276 13.14 9.48 -5.43
CA LEU A 276 13.75 8.16 -5.64
C LEU A 276 14.74 7.84 -4.52
N CYS A 277 15.75 8.72 -4.31
CA CYS A 277 16.77 8.53 -3.30
C CYS A 277 16.16 8.44 -1.89
N ARG A 278 15.15 9.26 -1.59
CA ARG A 278 14.47 9.24 -0.31
C ARG A 278 13.73 7.92 -0.05
N MET A 279 13.15 7.31 -1.10
CA MET A 279 12.52 5.99 -1.02
C MET A 279 13.56 4.89 -0.84
N LEU A 280 14.67 4.92 -1.56
CA LEU A 280 15.77 3.94 -1.44
C LEU A 280 16.41 4.00 -0.06
N ASP A 281 16.79 5.19 0.43
CA ASP A 281 17.34 5.43 1.78
C ASP A 281 16.40 4.92 2.87
N GLY A 282 15.08 5.08 2.67
CA GLY A 282 14.06 4.54 3.53
C GLY A 282 13.89 3.01 3.48
N GLY A 283 14.59 2.30 2.60
CA GLY A 283 14.53 0.84 2.44
C GLY A 283 13.34 0.36 1.59
N CYS A 284 12.80 1.22 0.71
CA CYS A 284 11.82 0.79 -0.29
C CYS A 284 12.44 -0.28 -1.20
N ASP A 285 11.66 -1.31 -1.52
CA ASP A 285 12.07 -2.32 -2.50
C ASP A 285 12.31 -1.65 -3.86
N PRO A 286 13.54 -1.66 -4.40
CA PRO A 286 13.84 -1.06 -5.69
C PRO A 286 13.02 -1.65 -6.84
N ILE A 287 12.62 -2.93 -6.75
CA ILE A 287 11.76 -3.59 -7.73
C ILE A 287 10.34 -2.98 -7.74
N TYR A 288 9.83 -2.58 -6.57
CA TYR A 288 8.57 -1.84 -6.53
C TYR A 288 8.68 -0.49 -7.26
N ILE A 289 9.77 0.25 -7.05
CA ILE A 289 10.03 1.51 -7.76
C ILE A 289 10.11 1.27 -9.27
N ALA A 290 10.85 0.24 -9.69
CA ALA A 290 10.98 -0.15 -11.11
C ALA A 290 9.62 -0.36 -11.78
N ARG A 291 8.70 -1.10 -11.13
CA ARG A 291 7.31 -1.30 -11.61
C ARG A 291 6.58 0.02 -11.81
N ARG A 292 6.79 0.97 -10.89
CA ARG A 292 6.16 2.30 -11.00
C ARG A 292 6.74 3.13 -12.13
N LEU A 293 8.05 3.03 -12.40
CA LEU A 293 8.68 3.69 -13.55
C LEU A 293 8.14 3.18 -14.88
N VAL A 294 7.95 1.88 -15.03
CA VAL A 294 7.31 1.28 -16.21
C VAL A 294 5.89 1.83 -16.38
N ARG A 295 5.15 1.95 -15.29
CA ARG A 295 3.81 2.55 -15.32
C ARG A 295 3.84 4.02 -15.75
N MET A 296 4.76 4.83 -15.22
CA MET A 296 4.93 6.25 -15.58
C MET A 296 5.29 6.40 -17.07
N ALA A 297 6.18 5.54 -17.59
CA ALA A 297 6.55 5.52 -19.00
C ALA A 297 5.36 5.30 -19.93
N SER A 298 4.44 4.38 -19.56
CA SER A 298 3.25 4.09 -20.35
C SER A 298 2.13 5.13 -20.20
N GLU A 299 1.95 5.67 -18.97
CA GLU A 299 0.83 6.55 -18.63
C GLU A 299 1.07 8.00 -19.02
N ASP A 300 2.29 8.54 -18.73
CA ASP A 300 2.60 9.96 -18.82
C ASP A 300 3.44 10.33 -20.05
N ILE A 301 4.16 9.35 -20.64
CA ILE A 301 5.03 9.57 -21.80
C ILE A 301 4.41 8.92 -23.04
N GLY A 302 4.03 7.66 -22.95
CA GLY A 302 3.35 6.93 -24.00
C GLY A 302 4.07 7.03 -25.35
N ASN A 303 3.30 7.32 -26.42
CA ASN A 303 3.83 7.43 -27.77
C ASN A 303 4.54 8.75 -28.07
N ALA A 304 4.60 9.71 -27.14
CA ALA A 304 5.41 10.90 -27.32
C ALA A 304 6.91 10.58 -27.36
N ASP A 305 7.36 9.59 -26.55
CA ASP A 305 8.68 9.00 -26.62
C ASP A 305 8.65 7.50 -26.26
N PRO A 306 8.48 6.59 -27.23
CA PRO A 306 8.38 5.15 -26.98
C PRO A 306 9.60 4.53 -26.28
N ARG A 307 10.79 5.15 -26.40
CA ARG A 307 12.01 4.69 -25.73
C ARG A 307 11.90 4.74 -24.21
N ALA A 308 10.99 5.55 -23.68
CA ALA A 308 10.77 5.68 -22.24
C ALA A 308 10.40 4.33 -21.61
N LEU A 309 9.53 3.55 -22.27
CA LEU A 309 9.13 2.23 -21.80
C LEU A 309 10.31 1.22 -21.88
N GLU A 310 11.06 1.23 -22.97
CA GLU A 310 12.25 0.37 -23.14
C GLU A 310 13.28 0.65 -22.08
N LEU A 311 13.57 1.93 -21.81
CA LEU A 311 14.54 2.32 -20.79
C LEU A 311 14.08 1.93 -19.38
N ALA A 312 12.80 2.11 -19.06
CA ALA A 312 12.26 1.71 -17.77
C ALA A 312 12.34 0.18 -17.55
N MET A 313 12.06 -0.61 -18.58
CA MET A 313 12.22 -2.07 -18.55
C MET A 313 13.68 -2.48 -18.41
N THR A 314 14.58 -1.85 -19.18
CA THR A 314 16.03 -2.12 -19.09
C THR A 314 16.57 -1.79 -17.69
N ALA A 315 16.15 -0.67 -17.10
CA ALA A 315 16.55 -0.30 -15.75
C ALA A 315 16.06 -1.31 -14.69
N TRP A 316 14.84 -1.85 -14.88
CA TRP A 316 14.34 -2.95 -14.05
C TRP A 316 15.23 -4.20 -14.18
N ASP A 317 15.51 -4.65 -15.41
CA ASP A 317 16.36 -5.82 -15.66
C ASP A 317 17.77 -5.64 -15.05
N VAL A 318 18.33 -4.43 -15.13
CA VAL A 318 19.63 -4.11 -14.52
C VAL A 318 19.55 -4.22 -13.00
N GLN A 319 18.50 -3.67 -12.39
CA GLN A 319 18.29 -3.78 -10.95
C GLN A 319 18.13 -5.23 -10.48
N GLU A 320 17.42 -6.07 -11.24
CA GLU A 320 17.29 -7.49 -10.91
C GLU A 320 18.60 -8.26 -11.01
N ARG A 321 19.48 -7.89 -11.95
CA ARG A 321 20.75 -8.59 -12.20
C ARG A 321 21.88 -8.14 -11.29
N LEU A 322 21.99 -6.85 -11.00
CA LEU A 322 23.06 -6.29 -10.18
C LEU A 322 22.68 -6.24 -8.69
N GLY A 323 21.38 -6.05 -8.38
CA GLY A 323 20.94 -5.81 -7.01
C GLY A 323 21.30 -4.42 -6.50
N SER A 324 21.04 -4.19 -5.22
CA SER A 324 21.40 -2.95 -4.53
C SER A 324 22.83 -3.05 -3.93
N PRO A 325 23.60 -1.97 -3.93
CA PRO A 325 23.25 -0.61 -4.38
C PRO A 325 23.50 -0.36 -5.89
N GLU A 326 24.18 -1.25 -6.61
CA GLU A 326 24.71 -1.00 -7.96
C GLU A 326 23.61 -0.81 -9.00
N GLY A 327 22.54 -1.60 -8.95
CA GLY A 327 21.40 -1.51 -9.87
C GLY A 327 20.57 -0.23 -9.70
N GLU A 328 20.60 0.40 -8.52
CA GLU A 328 19.85 1.62 -8.22
C GLU A 328 20.22 2.79 -9.12
N LEU A 329 21.48 2.84 -9.61
CA LEU A 329 21.94 3.86 -10.54
C LEU A 329 21.18 3.80 -11.89
N ALA A 330 20.83 2.59 -12.34
CA ALA A 330 20.02 2.43 -13.56
C ALA A 330 18.58 2.97 -13.35
N LEU A 331 18.00 2.78 -12.18
CA LEU A 331 16.70 3.37 -11.83
C LEU A 331 16.80 4.90 -11.79
N ALA A 332 17.88 5.45 -11.23
CA ALA A 332 18.11 6.90 -11.20
C ALA A 332 18.23 7.48 -12.62
N GLN A 333 18.96 6.81 -13.52
CA GLN A 333 19.06 7.20 -14.93
C GLN A 333 17.68 7.20 -15.61
N ALA A 334 16.89 6.15 -15.39
CA ALA A 334 15.53 6.06 -15.93
C ALA A 334 14.62 7.17 -15.40
N VAL A 335 14.66 7.46 -14.10
CA VAL A 335 13.86 8.54 -13.49
C VAL A 335 14.17 9.90 -14.12
N VAL A 336 15.46 10.25 -14.27
CA VAL A 336 15.87 11.51 -14.90
C VAL A 336 15.39 11.58 -16.35
N TYR A 337 15.59 10.49 -17.12
CA TYR A 337 15.11 10.43 -18.51
C TYR A 337 13.59 10.61 -18.58
N LEU A 338 12.82 9.85 -17.80
CA LEU A 338 11.35 9.94 -17.77
C LEU A 338 10.90 11.36 -17.38
N ALA A 339 11.61 12.02 -16.47
CA ALA A 339 11.25 13.38 -16.07
C ALA A 339 11.46 14.40 -17.20
N VAL A 340 12.43 14.24 -18.10
CA VAL A 340 12.69 15.19 -19.20
C VAL A 340 12.07 14.78 -20.53
N ALA A 341 11.61 13.54 -20.67
CA ALA A 341 10.94 13.05 -21.89
C ALA A 341 9.66 13.85 -22.22
N ALA A 342 9.31 13.92 -23.50
CA ALA A 342 8.04 14.52 -23.94
C ALA A 342 6.84 13.78 -23.31
N LYS A 343 5.88 14.55 -22.78
CA LYS A 343 4.73 13.99 -22.05
C LYS A 343 3.51 13.82 -22.93
N SER A 344 2.90 12.63 -22.89
CA SER A 344 1.59 12.37 -23.46
C SER A 344 0.85 11.29 -22.67
N ASN A 345 -0.40 11.55 -22.35
CA ASN A 345 -1.32 10.57 -21.81
C ASN A 345 -2.41 10.14 -22.82
N ALA A 346 -2.18 10.40 -24.10
CA ALA A 346 -3.17 10.15 -25.16
C ALA A 346 -3.59 8.67 -25.23
N VAL A 347 -2.63 7.74 -25.13
CA VAL A 347 -2.89 6.30 -25.11
C VAL A 347 -3.69 5.91 -23.85
N TYR A 348 -3.32 6.43 -22.68
CA TYR A 348 -4.04 6.15 -21.42
C TYR A 348 -5.50 6.64 -21.50
N ARG A 349 -5.73 7.84 -22.01
CA ARG A 349 -7.08 8.40 -22.21
C ARG A 349 -7.89 7.59 -23.21
N ALA A 350 -7.28 7.22 -24.33
CA ALA A 350 -7.92 6.39 -25.36
C ALA A 350 -8.33 5.04 -24.78
N PHE A 351 -7.42 4.34 -24.10
CA PHE A 351 -7.71 3.05 -23.47
C PHE A 351 -8.85 3.16 -22.43
N LYS A 352 -8.82 4.18 -21.57
CA LYS A 352 -9.86 4.40 -20.57
C LYS A 352 -11.22 4.68 -21.19
N ALA A 353 -11.28 5.49 -22.24
CA ALA A 353 -12.52 5.80 -22.97
C ALA A 353 -13.08 4.56 -23.69
N THR A 354 -12.22 3.80 -24.38
CA THR A 354 -12.60 2.54 -25.03
C THR A 354 -13.14 1.53 -24.01
N MET A 355 -12.47 1.36 -22.87
CA MET A 355 -12.92 0.45 -21.83
C MET A 355 -14.24 0.89 -21.18
N ALA A 356 -14.51 2.19 -21.10
CA ALA A 356 -15.79 2.70 -20.60
C ALA A 356 -16.92 2.34 -21.58
N ASP A 357 -16.73 2.53 -22.89
CA ASP A 357 -17.69 2.14 -23.91
C ASP A 357 -17.94 0.63 -23.90
N VAL A 358 -16.89 -0.18 -23.89
CA VAL A 358 -17.00 -1.66 -23.85
C VAL A 358 -17.81 -2.15 -22.64
N ARG A 359 -17.73 -1.45 -21.50
CA ARG A 359 -18.46 -1.82 -20.27
C ARG A 359 -19.91 -1.34 -20.24
N SER A 360 -20.20 -0.25 -20.94
CA SER A 360 -21.51 0.42 -20.88
C SER A 360 -22.40 0.13 -22.07
N LEU A 361 -21.82 -0.29 -23.20
CA LEU A 361 -22.54 -0.59 -24.44
C LEU A 361 -22.75 -2.11 -24.60
N PRO A 362 -23.75 -2.53 -25.39
CA PRO A 362 -23.92 -3.93 -25.77
C PRO A 362 -22.68 -4.50 -26.46
N SER A 363 -22.52 -5.82 -26.44
CA SER A 363 -21.51 -6.51 -27.24
C SER A 363 -21.95 -6.49 -28.71
N TYR A 364 -21.39 -5.59 -29.50
CA TYR A 364 -21.64 -5.52 -30.93
C TYR A 364 -20.91 -6.64 -31.67
N GLU A 365 -21.49 -7.10 -32.77
CA GLU A 365 -20.87 -8.12 -33.58
C GLU A 365 -19.71 -7.56 -34.41
N VAL A 366 -18.72 -8.44 -34.68
CA VAL A 366 -17.64 -8.10 -35.62
C VAL A 366 -18.21 -7.91 -37.02
N PRO A 367 -17.89 -6.81 -37.70
CA PRO A 367 -18.34 -6.58 -39.09
C PRO A 367 -18.04 -7.78 -40.01
N MET A 368 -18.96 -8.11 -40.90
CA MET A 368 -18.88 -9.33 -41.71
C MET A 368 -17.61 -9.45 -42.55
N HIS A 369 -17.15 -8.34 -43.14
CA HIS A 369 -15.93 -8.30 -43.95
C HIS A 369 -14.65 -8.55 -43.13
N LEU A 370 -14.66 -8.34 -41.78
CA LEU A 370 -13.53 -8.61 -40.91
C LEU A 370 -13.50 -10.06 -40.35
N ARG A 371 -14.57 -10.83 -40.60
CA ARG A 371 -14.66 -12.22 -40.09
C ARG A 371 -13.90 -13.17 -41.02
N ASN A 372 -13.13 -14.09 -40.45
CA ASN A 372 -12.43 -15.11 -41.23
C ASN A 372 -13.39 -16.19 -41.74
N ALA A 373 -13.35 -16.51 -43.03
CA ALA A 373 -14.10 -17.61 -43.66
C ALA A 373 -13.28 -18.91 -43.74
N ALA A 374 -13.13 -19.60 -42.59
CA ALA A 374 -12.32 -20.81 -42.49
C ALA A 374 -12.97 -22.06 -43.14
N THR A 375 -14.30 -22.07 -43.32
CA THR A 375 -15.06 -23.20 -43.88
C THR A 375 -15.87 -22.77 -45.09
N SER A 376 -16.33 -23.73 -45.94
CA SER A 376 -17.21 -23.45 -47.07
C SER A 376 -18.52 -22.80 -46.63
N LEU A 377 -19.10 -23.26 -45.54
CA LEU A 377 -20.31 -22.68 -44.94
C LEU A 377 -20.11 -21.21 -44.55
N MET A 378 -18.96 -20.85 -43.96
CA MET A 378 -18.67 -19.44 -43.61
C MET A 378 -18.54 -18.56 -44.87
N LYS A 379 -18.00 -19.09 -45.98
CA LYS A 379 -17.94 -18.40 -47.27
C LYS A 379 -19.33 -18.18 -47.85
N GLU A 380 -20.22 -19.20 -47.76
CA GLU A 380 -21.61 -19.09 -48.18
C GLU A 380 -22.41 -18.07 -47.34
N LEU A 381 -21.99 -17.83 -46.09
CA LEU A 381 -22.54 -16.83 -45.17
C LEU A 381 -21.87 -15.44 -45.32
N ASP A 382 -21.16 -15.18 -46.39
CA ASP A 382 -20.49 -13.91 -46.71
C ASP A 382 -19.41 -13.47 -45.70
N TYR A 383 -18.81 -14.41 -44.93
CA TYR A 383 -17.71 -14.05 -44.03
C TYR A 383 -16.48 -13.66 -44.84
N GLY A 384 -15.89 -12.49 -44.51
CA GLY A 384 -14.71 -11.94 -45.18
C GLY A 384 -15.00 -11.41 -46.60
N LYS A 385 -16.27 -11.35 -47.00
CA LYS A 385 -16.67 -10.80 -48.28
C LYS A 385 -16.37 -9.29 -48.31
N ASP A 386 -15.85 -8.83 -49.46
CA ASP A 386 -15.46 -7.44 -49.71
C ASP A 386 -14.32 -6.91 -48.80
N TYR A 387 -13.63 -7.78 -48.06
CA TYR A 387 -12.45 -7.38 -47.32
C TYR A 387 -11.32 -6.94 -48.25
N ARG A 388 -10.85 -5.70 -48.04
CA ARG A 388 -9.75 -5.14 -48.82
C ARG A 388 -8.45 -5.33 -48.07
N TYR A 389 -7.53 -6.11 -48.64
CA TYR A 389 -6.23 -6.38 -48.03
C TYR A 389 -5.31 -5.16 -48.19
N ALA A 390 -5.04 -4.46 -47.09
CA ALA A 390 -4.34 -3.17 -47.13
C ALA A 390 -2.97 -3.21 -47.82
N HIS A 391 -2.25 -4.35 -47.82
CA HIS A 391 -0.97 -4.46 -48.53
C HIS A 391 -1.09 -4.46 -50.05
N ASP A 392 -2.25 -4.76 -50.59
CA ASP A 392 -2.53 -4.72 -52.05
C ASP A 392 -3.00 -3.31 -52.49
N GLU A 393 -3.25 -2.41 -51.55
CA GLU A 393 -3.70 -1.06 -51.80
C GLU A 393 -2.56 -0.05 -51.91
N GLU A 394 -2.76 1.05 -52.61
CA GLU A 394 -1.78 2.12 -52.77
C GLU A 394 -1.36 2.68 -51.40
N GLY A 395 -0.05 2.71 -51.17
CA GLY A 395 0.51 3.16 -49.86
C GLY A 395 0.23 2.22 -48.68
N GLY A 396 -0.24 0.99 -48.96
CA GLY A 396 -0.55 0.01 -47.90
C GLY A 396 -1.76 0.41 -47.03
N TYR A 397 -2.72 1.16 -47.58
CA TYR A 397 -3.85 1.70 -46.82
C TYR A 397 -5.17 1.56 -47.63
N ALA A 398 -6.12 0.81 -47.09
CA ALA A 398 -7.45 0.63 -47.69
C ALA A 398 -8.35 1.81 -47.29
N ALA A 399 -8.25 2.90 -48.06
CA ALA A 399 -9.02 4.12 -47.77
C ALA A 399 -10.53 3.87 -47.82
N GLY A 400 -11.26 4.45 -46.87
CA GLY A 400 -12.71 4.32 -46.73
C GLY A 400 -13.17 3.04 -46.00
N GLU A 401 -12.28 2.10 -45.69
CA GLU A 401 -12.59 0.87 -44.95
C GLU A 401 -12.97 1.18 -43.48
N SER A 402 -13.97 0.46 -42.95
CA SER A 402 -14.39 0.58 -41.56
C SER A 402 -13.96 -0.65 -40.77
N TYR A 403 -13.34 -0.45 -39.63
CA TYR A 403 -12.86 -1.51 -38.73
C TYR A 403 -13.60 -1.56 -37.40
N LEU A 404 -14.50 -0.61 -37.13
CA LEU A 404 -15.41 -0.62 -36.00
C LEU A 404 -16.77 -1.18 -36.36
N PRO A 405 -17.55 -1.71 -35.43
CA PRO A 405 -18.97 -1.95 -35.60
C PRO A 405 -19.71 -0.69 -36.09
N ASP A 406 -20.77 -0.85 -36.89
CA ASP A 406 -21.51 0.27 -37.46
C ASP A 406 -22.06 1.23 -36.40
N GLU A 407 -22.44 0.71 -35.24
CA GLU A 407 -22.94 1.48 -34.13
C GLU A 407 -21.87 2.39 -33.46
N LEU A 408 -20.61 2.09 -33.74
CA LEU A 408 -19.45 2.87 -33.29
C LEU A 408 -18.80 3.66 -34.45
N ALA A 409 -19.45 3.71 -35.61
CA ALA A 409 -18.89 4.40 -36.76
C ALA A 409 -18.57 5.87 -36.44
N GLY A 410 -17.37 6.28 -36.83
CA GLY A 410 -16.88 7.64 -36.62
C GLY A 410 -16.35 7.94 -35.21
N LYS A 411 -16.39 6.99 -34.22
CA LYS A 411 -15.74 7.18 -32.93
C LYS A 411 -14.23 7.26 -33.07
N LEU A 412 -13.64 8.22 -32.37
CA LEU A 412 -12.19 8.46 -32.33
C LEU A 412 -11.72 8.38 -30.87
N TYR A 413 -11.09 7.29 -30.50
CA TYR A 413 -10.53 7.10 -29.15
C TYR A 413 -9.14 7.70 -29.03
N TYR A 414 -8.23 7.35 -29.96
CA TYR A 414 -6.85 7.83 -29.91
C TYR A 414 -6.71 9.18 -30.61
N GLN A 415 -6.31 10.17 -29.84
CA GLN A 415 -6.06 11.53 -30.30
C GLN A 415 -4.64 11.92 -29.83
N PRO A 416 -3.63 11.81 -30.71
CA PRO A 416 -2.26 12.15 -30.39
C PRO A 416 -2.11 13.62 -30.02
N THR A 417 -1.13 13.89 -29.16
CA THR A 417 -0.76 15.27 -28.78
C THR A 417 0.20 15.88 -29.80
N ASP A 418 0.49 17.16 -29.61
CA ASP A 418 1.47 17.93 -30.39
C ASP A 418 2.91 17.79 -29.86
N ARG A 419 3.22 16.69 -29.12
CA ARG A 419 4.49 16.52 -28.43
C ARG A 419 5.24 15.29 -28.89
N GLY A 420 6.57 15.44 -29.01
CA GLY A 420 7.48 14.36 -29.36
C GLY A 420 7.08 13.66 -30.67
N LEU A 421 7.11 12.32 -30.68
CA LEU A 421 6.75 11.51 -31.84
C LEU A 421 5.26 11.62 -32.21
N GLU A 422 4.39 11.97 -31.25
CA GLU A 422 2.96 12.08 -31.52
C GLU A 422 2.59 13.18 -32.53
N GLN A 423 3.45 14.21 -32.72
CA GLN A 423 3.28 15.17 -33.80
C GLN A 423 3.25 14.47 -35.18
N LYS A 424 4.26 13.62 -35.43
CA LYS A 424 4.33 12.85 -36.69
C LYS A 424 3.18 11.85 -36.83
N ILE A 425 2.75 11.25 -35.73
CA ILE A 425 1.60 10.36 -35.69
C ILE A 425 0.32 11.14 -36.07
N ALA A 426 0.15 12.34 -35.49
CA ALA A 426 -1.00 13.21 -35.80
C ALA A 426 -1.05 13.59 -37.28
N GLU A 427 0.09 14.01 -37.86
CA GLU A 427 0.22 14.34 -39.27
C GLU A 427 -0.16 13.13 -40.17
N LYS A 428 0.39 11.93 -39.85
CA LYS A 428 0.05 10.70 -40.58
C LYS A 428 -1.44 10.37 -40.47
N LEU A 429 -2.03 10.43 -39.29
CA LEU A 429 -3.46 10.15 -39.13
C LEU A 429 -4.35 11.16 -39.85
N ALA A 430 -3.97 12.44 -39.83
CA ALA A 430 -4.69 13.46 -40.61
C ALA A 430 -4.64 13.17 -42.13
N TYR A 431 -3.47 12.79 -42.65
CA TYR A 431 -3.32 12.38 -44.04
C TYR A 431 -4.20 11.16 -44.37
N LEU A 432 -4.17 10.08 -43.57
CA LEU A 432 -4.98 8.87 -43.80
C LEU A 432 -6.48 9.20 -43.79
N ARG A 433 -6.93 10.00 -42.82
CA ARG A 433 -8.34 10.46 -42.74
C ARG A 433 -8.73 11.31 -43.95
N SER A 434 -7.80 12.05 -44.56
CA SER A 434 -8.07 12.80 -45.79
C SER A 434 -8.29 11.88 -47.00
N LEU A 435 -7.62 10.71 -47.04
CA LEU A 435 -7.86 9.67 -48.05
C LEU A 435 -9.24 9.04 -47.88
N ASP A 436 -9.64 8.74 -46.63
CA ASP A 436 -10.99 8.22 -46.32
C ASP A 436 -12.09 9.17 -46.77
N ALA A 437 -11.90 10.48 -46.52
CA ALA A 437 -12.86 11.50 -46.91
C ALA A 437 -12.99 11.61 -48.46
N LYS A 438 -11.87 11.52 -49.17
CA LYS A 438 -11.89 11.52 -50.67
C LYS A 438 -12.59 10.30 -51.23
N GLN A 439 -12.38 9.12 -50.67
CA GLN A 439 -13.02 7.89 -51.12
C GLN A 439 -14.55 7.93 -50.90
N LYS A 440 -15.00 8.44 -49.73
CA LYS A 440 -16.42 8.60 -49.39
C LYS A 440 -17.12 9.68 -50.25
N GLY A 441 -16.39 10.69 -50.72
CA GLY A 441 -16.93 11.72 -51.59
C GLY A 441 -16.96 11.33 -53.09
N ALA A 442 -16.32 10.20 -53.46
CA ALA A 442 -16.30 9.66 -54.81
C ALA A 442 -17.34 8.54 -55.04
N GLN A 443 -18.00 8.08 -53.98
CA GLN A 443 -19.17 7.19 -53.97
C GLN A 443 -20.45 8.00 -53.87
#